data_8a00b5fff1919f7db5248b385c3491ba
#
_entry.id   8a00b5fff1919f7db5248b385c3491ba
#
_cell.length_a   1.000
_cell.length_b   1.000
_cell.length_c   1.000
_cell.angle_alpha   90.00
_cell.angle_beta   90.00
_cell.angle_gamma   90.00
#
_symmetry.space_group_name_H-M   'P 1'
#
loop_
_entity.id
_entity.type
_entity.pdbx_description
1 polymer ?
#
loop_
_entity_poly.entity_id
_entity_poly.type
_entity_poly.pdbx_seq_one_letter_code
_entity_poly.pdbx_strand_id
1 'polypeptide(L)'
;MLNFVKFTLFSMGLSILSITEAFATVTAQQVWSDLRQKLTANGFQIRVTEFRKDETLTLSDLMVSYDLPQAEGLGSVSLTLETVQFVDNLEGTVKIVLPDIMPVTLVLKDPTGGAVDLQLDVTQSDLEISVSGQGQDRRYRYGAQSLGLKLRKLLLDGIELPETAANSMLSVSMIRGSSIQGKSTLHQFNQVLSLDEVAYETNITVPDAPMHFSGKLSNFSFISNALLPLSVPWTGPLGFLAAGAQGDVNWQSGASQSAFSTVKNGKKIEYSTQTAAGSGTVALNKEQFLYRGESSGLEMFLLLDTLPFPISVSLSKVTADLLLPLAASPQAEPFGFGILLSNLVMSDMLWSLFDANDIMPRDPLSVALDISGTLKILSDLFSPDTLTKFVNPKYMPLELESLSVDRFELSGADTSLSAVGGFTFNNSDLETFSGFPRPLGKIEAKLIGGHGLLDRLITIGLLPNNEAMGVRMMMGMFTVPGVGDDVLDTVLEVTKKGQFLANGQRIR
;
A
#
# COMPACT_ATOMS: atom_id res chain seq x y z
N MET A 1 -2.34 3.03 4.57
CA MET A 1 -2.29 1.61 4.90
C MET A 1 -3.64 1.05 5.38
N LEU A 2 -4.39 1.74 6.20
CA LEU A 2 -5.69 1.26 6.72
C LEU A 2 -6.75 1.00 5.63
N ASN A 3 -6.70 1.73 4.52
CA ASN A 3 -7.70 1.63 3.43
C ASN A 3 -7.51 0.41 2.51
N PHE A 4 -6.33 -0.18 2.45
CA PHE A 4 -6.05 -1.34 1.59
C PHE A 4 -6.68 -2.64 2.14
N VAL A 5 -6.71 -2.80 3.45
CA VAL A 5 -7.29 -3.99 4.11
C VAL A 5 -8.82 -4.03 3.97
N LYS A 6 -9.48 -2.86 3.91
CA LYS A 6 -10.96 -2.78 3.76
C LYS A 6 -11.43 -3.08 2.34
N PHE A 7 -10.60 -2.82 1.33
CA PHE A 7 -10.92 -3.16 -0.07
C PHE A 7 -10.87 -4.67 -0.34
N THR A 8 -9.99 -5.38 0.39
CA THR A 8 -9.86 -6.85 0.27
C THR A 8 -11.08 -7.60 0.80
N LEU A 9 -11.82 -7.04 1.75
CA LEU A 9 -13.03 -7.66 2.30
C LEU A 9 -14.24 -7.58 1.34
N PHE A 10 -14.31 -6.55 0.48
CA PHE A 10 -15.36 -6.45 -0.53
C PHE A 10 -15.10 -7.36 -1.75
N SER A 11 -13.81 -7.65 -2.06
CA SER A 11 -13.43 -8.62 -3.11
C SER A 11 -13.65 -10.08 -2.70
N MET A 12 -13.90 -10.37 -1.42
CA MET A 12 -14.21 -11.73 -0.94
C MET A 12 -15.52 -12.31 -1.49
N GLY A 13 -16.37 -11.48 -2.12
CA GLY A 13 -17.61 -11.94 -2.74
C GLY A 13 -17.45 -12.55 -4.13
N LEU A 14 -16.36 -12.24 -4.85
CA LEU A 14 -16.20 -12.66 -6.26
C LEU A 14 -14.79 -13.19 -6.53
N SER A 15 -14.51 -14.43 -6.22
CA SER A 15 -13.18 -15.01 -6.47
C SER A 15 -13.25 -16.37 -7.13
N ILE A 16 -12.55 -16.57 -8.29
CA ILE A 16 -12.51 -17.85 -8.99
C ILE A 16 -11.67 -17.99 -10.25
N LEU A 17 -10.86 -18.96 -10.58
CA LEU A 17 -10.63 -20.15 -11.36
C LEU A 17 -9.32 -20.35 -12.10
N SER A 18 -8.90 -21.51 -12.40
CA SER A 18 -8.83 -22.36 -13.60
C SER A 18 -7.97 -23.62 -13.46
N ILE A 19 -8.22 -24.65 -14.09
CA ILE A 19 -7.85 -25.58 -15.18
C ILE A 19 -7.95 -27.06 -14.82
N THR A 20 -8.54 -27.80 -15.74
CA THR A 20 -8.59 -29.15 -16.32
C THR A 20 -9.48 -30.20 -15.69
N GLU A 21 -10.29 -30.68 -16.58
CA GLU A 21 -10.99 -31.93 -16.83
C GLU A 21 -10.99 -33.02 -15.75
N ALA A 22 -12.02 -33.00 -14.95
CA ALA A 22 -12.82 -34.12 -14.54
C ALA A 22 -14.20 -33.56 -14.26
N PHE A 23 -15.26 -34.08 -14.90
CA PHE A 23 -16.64 -33.63 -14.74
C PHE A 23 -17.08 -33.77 -13.27
N ALA A 24 -16.89 -32.74 -12.50
CA ALA A 24 -17.27 -32.67 -11.13
C ALA A 24 -18.57 -31.90 -11.05
N THR A 25 -19.66 -32.57 -10.77
CA THR A 25 -20.97 -31.95 -10.64
C THR A 25 -21.08 -31.21 -9.32
N VAL A 26 -21.22 -29.88 -9.37
CA VAL A 26 -21.67 -29.06 -8.25
C VAL A 26 -23.12 -28.68 -8.50
N THR A 27 -23.91 -28.56 -7.45
CA THR A 27 -25.31 -28.15 -7.56
C THR A 27 -25.55 -26.77 -6.98
N ALA A 28 -26.60 -26.08 -7.47
CA ALA A 28 -27.06 -24.79 -6.97
C ALA A 28 -27.24 -24.78 -5.45
N GLN A 29 -27.83 -25.85 -4.89
CA GLN A 29 -28.01 -25.98 -3.45
C GLN A 29 -26.68 -26.06 -2.68
N GLN A 30 -25.68 -26.76 -3.22
CA GLN A 30 -24.36 -26.85 -2.60
C GLN A 30 -23.64 -25.50 -2.63
N VAL A 31 -23.65 -24.80 -3.77
CA VAL A 31 -23.02 -23.47 -3.89
C VAL A 31 -23.62 -22.48 -2.92
N TRP A 32 -24.95 -22.44 -2.84
CA TRP A 32 -25.64 -21.57 -1.89
C TRP A 32 -25.35 -21.94 -0.43
N SER A 33 -25.38 -23.22 -0.10
CA SER A 33 -25.09 -23.70 1.26
C SER A 33 -23.66 -23.34 1.68
N ASP A 34 -22.68 -23.54 0.80
CA ASP A 34 -21.27 -23.17 1.05
C ASP A 34 -21.11 -21.66 1.26
N LEU A 35 -21.75 -20.84 0.40
CA LEU A 35 -21.73 -19.39 0.51
C LEU A 35 -22.38 -18.91 1.81
N ARG A 36 -23.57 -19.41 2.12
CA ARG A 36 -24.30 -19.10 3.36
C ARG A 36 -23.48 -19.47 4.60
N GLN A 37 -22.89 -20.66 4.63
CA GLN A 37 -22.03 -21.11 5.73
C GLN A 37 -20.82 -20.16 5.92
N LYS A 38 -20.16 -19.76 4.84
CA LYS A 38 -19.01 -18.85 4.89
C LYS A 38 -19.42 -17.47 5.41
N LEU A 39 -20.49 -16.89 4.90
CA LEU A 39 -20.99 -15.61 5.35
C LEU A 39 -21.34 -15.64 6.84
N THR A 40 -22.10 -16.66 7.28
CA THR A 40 -22.49 -16.80 8.67
C THR A 40 -21.30 -17.03 9.60
N ALA A 41 -20.31 -17.85 9.18
CA ALA A 41 -19.08 -18.06 9.95
C ALA A 41 -18.25 -16.79 10.13
N ASN A 42 -18.37 -15.83 9.20
CA ASN A 42 -17.72 -14.52 9.27
C ASN A 42 -18.57 -13.43 9.96
N GLY A 43 -19.67 -13.82 10.60
CA GLY A 43 -20.49 -12.92 11.39
C GLY A 43 -21.59 -12.19 10.62
N PHE A 44 -21.77 -12.50 9.33
CA PHE A 44 -22.87 -11.92 8.55
C PHE A 44 -24.20 -12.55 8.96
N GLN A 45 -25.22 -11.72 9.07
CA GLN A 45 -26.61 -12.13 9.27
C GLN A 45 -27.29 -12.23 7.90
N ILE A 46 -28.04 -13.31 7.69
CA ILE A 46 -28.70 -13.59 6.40
C ILE A 46 -30.18 -13.81 6.63
N ARG A 47 -31.01 -13.08 5.87
CA ARG A 47 -32.45 -13.29 5.76
C ARG A 47 -32.77 -13.57 4.28
N VAL A 48 -33.53 -14.62 3.97
CA VAL A 48 -33.81 -15.02 2.60
C VAL A 48 -34.98 -15.96 2.54
N THR A 49 -35.76 -15.91 1.47
CA THR A 49 -36.74 -16.91 1.08
C THR A 49 -36.17 -17.75 -0.05
N GLU A 50 -36.11 -19.08 0.14
CA GLU A 50 -35.54 -20.01 -0.83
C GLU A 50 -36.66 -20.76 -1.54
N PHE A 51 -36.61 -20.80 -2.85
CA PHE A 51 -37.54 -21.56 -3.70
C PHE A 51 -36.77 -22.28 -4.79
N ARG A 52 -37.01 -23.60 -4.94
CA ARG A 52 -36.41 -24.41 -6.00
C ARG A 52 -37.47 -24.87 -6.99
N LYS A 53 -37.18 -24.67 -8.25
CA LYS A 53 -37.95 -25.21 -9.35
C LYS A 53 -36.99 -25.75 -10.42
N ASP A 54 -37.12 -27.02 -10.75
CA ASP A 54 -36.28 -27.72 -11.70
C ASP A 54 -34.76 -27.53 -11.37
N GLU A 55 -33.96 -27.07 -12.30
CA GLU A 55 -32.52 -26.79 -12.14
C GLU A 55 -32.20 -25.45 -11.47
N THR A 56 -33.21 -24.64 -11.12
CA THR A 56 -33.02 -23.31 -10.60
C THR A 56 -33.37 -23.20 -9.13
N LEU A 57 -32.40 -22.76 -8.29
CA LEU A 57 -32.63 -22.28 -6.94
C LEU A 57 -32.74 -20.76 -6.98
N THR A 58 -33.91 -20.25 -6.62
CA THR A 58 -34.18 -18.80 -6.53
C THR A 58 -34.16 -18.36 -5.07
N LEU A 59 -33.40 -17.35 -4.78
CA LEU A 59 -33.39 -16.64 -3.51
C LEU A 59 -34.16 -15.33 -3.68
N SER A 60 -35.22 -15.14 -2.92
CA SER A 60 -36.02 -13.92 -2.93
C SER A 60 -35.79 -13.15 -1.64
N ASP A 61 -35.82 -11.81 -1.73
CA ASP A 61 -35.65 -10.90 -0.58
C ASP A 61 -34.38 -11.20 0.23
N LEU A 62 -33.27 -11.49 -0.49
CA LEU A 62 -32.01 -11.79 0.17
C LEU A 62 -31.45 -10.52 0.80
N MET A 63 -31.38 -10.51 2.14
CA MET A 63 -30.71 -9.48 2.92
C MET A 63 -29.47 -10.09 3.60
N VAL A 64 -28.33 -9.48 3.37
CA VAL A 64 -27.05 -9.81 4.02
C VAL A 64 -26.59 -8.58 4.79
N SER A 65 -26.41 -8.69 6.10
CA SER A 65 -25.97 -7.57 6.94
C SER A 65 -24.82 -7.96 7.85
N TYR A 66 -24.01 -6.99 8.22
CA TYR A 66 -22.89 -7.13 9.12
C TYR A 66 -22.79 -5.93 10.05
N ASP A 67 -22.68 -6.19 11.35
CA ASP A 67 -22.46 -5.16 12.35
C ASP A 67 -20.96 -4.89 12.48
N LEU A 68 -20.54 -3.64 12.29
CA LEU A 68 -19.13 -3.23 12.39
C LEU A 68 -18.65 -3.33 13.85
N PRO A 69 -17.42 -3.79 14.11
CA PRO A 69 -16.88 -3.93 15.45
C PRO A 69 -16.88 -2.61 16.23
N GLN A 70 -17.25 -2.65 17.50
CA GLN A 70 -17.51 -1.50 18.37
C GLN A 70 -16.28 -0.65 18.75
N ALA A 71 -15.07 -1.00 18.34
CA ALA A 71 -13.86 -0.34 18.84
C ALA A 71 -13.69 1.13 18.39
N GLU A 72 -14.36 1.57 17.31
CA GLU A 72 -14.19 2.92 16.75
C GLU A 72 -15.51 3.59 16.32
N GLY A 73 -16.65 3.15 16.84
CA GLY A 73 -17.96 3.64 16.48
C GLY A 73 -18.92 2.53 16.11
N LEU A 74 -20.21 2.75 16.33
CA LEU A 74 -21.27 1.80 15.99
C LEU A 74 -21.60 1.95 14.51
N GLY A 75 -21.71 0.85 13.78
CA GLY A 75 -22.09 0.92 12.38
C GLY A 75 -22.61 -0.41 11.86
N SER A 76 -23.19 -0.39 10.68
CA SER A 76 -23.62 -1.61 9.99
C SER A 76 -23.52 -1.44 8.47
N VAL A 77 -23.31 -2.54 7.78
CA VAL A 77 -23.44 -2.60 6.32
C VAL A 77 -24.51 -3.63 5.98
N SER A 78 -25.36 -3.32 5.02
CA SER A 78 -26.38 -4.24 4.50
C SER A 78 -26.47 -4.20 2.99
N LEU A 79 -26.64 -5.37 2.38
CA LEU A 79 -26.91 -5.58 0.96
C LEU A 79 -28.30 -6.21 0.85
N THR A 80 -29.16 -5.66 -0.01
CA THR A 80 -30.49 -6.19 -0.27
C THR A 80 -30.63 -6.54 -1.73
N LEU A 81 -30.99 -7.80 -2.03
CA LEU A 81 -31.18 -8.28 -3.39
C LEU A 81 -32.59 -8.86 -3.54
N GLU A 82 -33.37 -8.34 -4.48
CA GLU A 82 -34.74 -8.80 -4.71
C GLU A 82 -34.76 -10.25 -5.16
N THR A 83 -33.87 -10.63 -6.08
CA THR A 83 -33.79 -11.98 -6.62
C THR A 83 -32.36 -12.34 -6.98
N VAL A 84 -31.92 -13.50 -6.53
CA VAL A 84 -30.68 -14.14 -6.96
C VAL A 84 -31.01 -15.55 -7.42
N GLN A 85 -30.47 -15.97 -8.57
CA GLN A 85 -30.69 -17.29 -9.09
C GLN A 85 -29.37 -18.09 -9.18
N PHE A 86 -29.44 -19.35 -8.78
CA PHE A 86 -28.40 -20.36 -8.98
C PHE A 86 -28.96 -21.40 -9.94
N VAL A 87 -28.37 -21.49 -11.11
CA VAL A 87 -28.89 -22.37 -12.20
C VAL A 87 -27.92 -23.50 -12.43
N ASP A 88 -28.35 -24.71 -12.22
CA ASP A 88 -27.61 -25.93 -12.54
C ASP A 88 -27.50 -26.11 -14.06
N ASN A 89 -26.28 -26.26 -14.59
CA ASN A 89 -26.03 -26.50 -16.01
C ASN A 89 -25.77 -28.00 -16.28
N LEU A 90 -26.09 -28.46 -17.48
CA LEU A 90 -25.87 -29.85 -17.93
C LEU A 90 -24.41 -30.31 -17.86
N GLU A 91 -23.46 -29.34 -17.87
CA GLU A 91 -22.02 -29.59 -17.75
C GLU A 91 -21.54 -29.78 -16.30
N GLY A 92 -22.45 -29.84 -15.33
CA GLY A 92 -22.10 -29.95 -13.90
C GLY A 92 -21.52 -28.68 -13.28
N THR A 93 -21.86 -27.54 -13.85
CA THR A 93 -21.53 -26.21 -13.33
C THR A 93 -22.78 -25.47 -12.87
N VAL A 94 -22.62 -24.46 -12.05
CA VAL A 94 -23.71 -23.57 -11.58
C VAL A 94 -23.46 -22.16 -12.08
N LYS A 95 -24.45 -21.59 -12.79
CA LYS A 95 -24.46 -20.15 -13.10
C LYS A 95 -25.15 -19.39 -11.97
N ILE A 96 -24.52 -18.28 -11.50
CA ILE A 96 -25.13 -17.36 -10.55
C ILE A 96 -25.58 -16.12 -11.31
N VAL A 97 -26.86 -15.76 -11.18
CA VAL A 97 -27.47 -14.59 -11.82
C VAL A 97 -27.81 -13.60 -10.72
N LEU A 98 -27.24 -12.41 -10.81
CA LEU A 98 -27.49 -11.29 -9.93
C LEU A 98 -28.29 -10.20 -10.64
N PRO A 99 -29.07 -9.39 -9.92
CA PRO A 99 -29.79 -8.25 -10.52
C PRO A 99 -28.80 -7.19 -11.02
N ASP A 100 -29.26 -6.38 -11.99
CA ASP A 100 -28.43 -5.30 -12.58
C ASP A 100 -28.11 -4.19 -11.59
N ILE A 101 -28.96 -4.01 -10.58
CA ILE A 101 -28.80 -3.02 -9.50
C ILE A 101 -28.91 -3.76 -8.16
N MET A 102 -27.92 -3.53 -7.32
CA MET A 102 -27.80 -4.15 -6.00
C MET A 102 -27.64 -3.04 -4.94
N PRO A 103 -28.71 -2.69 -4.21
CA PRO A 103 -28.65 -1.66 -3.18
C PRO A 103 -27.82 -2.08 -1.98
N VAL A 104 -26.92 -1.19 -1.56
CA VAL A 104 -26.09 -1.35 -0.34
C VAL A 104 -26.32 -0.15 0.56
N THR A 105 -26.58 -0.39 1.83
CA THR A 105 -26.66 0.65 2.86
C THR A 105 -25.52 0.50 3.84
N LEU A 106 -24.79 1.59 4.09
CA LEU A 106 -23.74 1.69 5.09
C LEU A 106 -24.14 2.75 6.11
N VAL A 107 -24.33 2.35 7.35
CA VAL A 107 -24.62 3.24 8.48
C VAL A 107 -23.38 3.34 9.35
N LEU A 108 -22.90 4.54 9.59
CA LEU A 108 -21.80 4.83 10.52
C LEU A 108 -22.34 5.71 11.63
N LYS A 109 -22.06 5.36 12.89
CA LYS A 109 -22.47 6.12 14.06
C LYS A 109 -21.25 6.60 14.82
N ASP A 110 -21.21 7.88 15.12
CA ASP A 110 -20.21 8.48 15.99
C ASP A 110 -20.50 8.12 17.45
N PRO A 111 -19.50 7.90 18.31
CA PRO A 111 -19.68 7.72 19.74
C PRO A 111 -20.40 8.90 20.42
N THR A 112 -20.39 10.08 19.85
CA THR A 112 -21.10 11.28 20.33
C THR A 112 -22.56 11.37 19.89
N GLY A 113 -23.04 10.40 19.07
CA GLY A 113 -24.43 10.24 18.69
C GLY A 113 -24.77 10.70 17.27
N GLY A 114 -23.82 11.24 16.50
CA GLY A 114 -24.01 11.55 15.09
C GLY A 114 -24.11 10.29 14.22
N ALA A 115 -24.87 10.33 13.14
CA ALA A 115 -25.01 9.22 12.20
C ALA A 115 -24.83 9.67 10.76
N VAL A 116 -24.08 8.86 9.98
CA VAL A 116 -23.93 9.00 8.53
C VAL A 116 -24.54 7.75 7.88
N ASP A 117 -25.56 7.93 7.05
CA ASP A 117 -26.21 6.85 6.30
C ASP A 117 -25.92 7.04 4.81
N LEU A 118 -25.19 6.10 4.22
CA LEU A 118 -24.81 6.06 2.83
C LEU A 118 -25.63 4.98 2.13
N GLN A 119 -26.47 5.38 1.18
CA GLN A 119 -27.19 4.47 0.30
C GLN A 119 -26.49 4.45 -1.06
N LEU A 120 -25.98 3.30 -1.43
CA LEU A 120 -25.19 3.08 -2.63
C LEU A 120 -25.91 2.08 -3.54
N ASP A 121 -25.81 2.26 -4.84
CA ASP A 121 -26.20 1.26 -5.83
C ASP A 121 -24.95 0.66 -6.46
N VAL A 122 -24.80 -0.66 -6.31
CA VAL A 122 -23.86 -1.43 -7.12
C VAL A 122 -24.59 -1.81 -8.40
N THR A 123 -24.04 -1.41 -9.55
CA THR A 123 -24.58 -1.74 -10.87
C THR A 123 -23.68 -2.69 -11.61
N GLN A 124 -24.25 -3.51 -12.48
CA GLN A 124 -23.51 -4.43 -13.33
C GLN A 124 -24.06 -4.45 -14.75
N SER A 125 -23.17 -4.79 -15.71
CA SER A 125 -23.52 -5.08 -17.09
C SER A 125 -22.82 -6.35 -17.53
N ASP A 126 -23.59 -7.29 -18.07
CA ASP A 126 -23.11 -8.57 -18.56
C ASP A 126 -22.26 -9.35 -17.53
N LEU A 127 -22.67 -9.32 -16.27
CA LEU A 127 -22.01 -10.08 -15.21
C LEU A 127 -22.33 -11.56 -15.34
N GLU A 128 -21.33 -12.33 -15.69
CA GLU A 128 -21.37 -13.77 -15.71
C GLU A 128 -20.57 -14.35 -14.57
N ILE A 129 -21.20 -15.21 -13.76
CA ILE A 129 -20.53 -15.94 -12.69
C ILE A 129 -20.84 -17.41 -12.88
N SER A 130 -19.80 -18.24 -13.00
CA SER A 130 -19.93 -19.69 -13.06
C SER A 130 -19.13 -20.38 -11.97
N VAL A 131 -19.69 -21.43 -11.39
CA VAL A 131 -19.08 -22.22 -10.32
C VAL A 131 -18.94 -23.66 -10.77
N SER A 132 -17.76 -24.25 -10.55
CA SER A 132 -17.48 -25.68 -10.78
C SER A 132 -16.69 -26.25 -9.61
N GLY A 133 -16.46 -27.56 -9.57
CA GLY A 133 -15.62 -28.21 -8.57
C GLY A 133 -16.23 -29.41 -7.91
N GLN A 134 -15.44 -30.19 -7.17
CA GLN A 134 -15.86 -31.40 -6.44
C GLN A 134 -15.69 -31.24 -4.94
N GLY A 135 -16.54 -31.93 -4.18
CA GLY A 135 -16.42 -31.98 -2.73
C GLY A 135 -16.45 -30.59 -2.11
N GLN A 136 -15.34 -30.19 -1.52
CA GLN A 136 -15.22 -28.88 -0.84
C GLN A 136 -14.42 -27.87 -1.68
N ASP A 137 -13.85 -28.29 -2.80
CA ASP A 137 -13.12 -27.40 -3.70
C ASP A 137 -14.10 -26.73 -4.66
N ARG A 138 -14.05 -25.42 -4.73
CA ARG A 138 -14.86 -24.62 -5.63
C ARG A 138 -13.99 -23.80 -6.52
N ARG A 139 -14.38 -23.82 -7.79
CA ARG A 139 -13.80 -22.98 -8.81
C ARG A 139 -14.90 -22.09 -9.34
N TYR A 140 -14.73 -20.84 -9.34
CA TYR A 140 -15.66 -19.87 -9.84
C TYR A 140 -15.01 -19.07 -10.97
N ARG A 141 -15.63 -18.66 -12.03
CA ARG A 141 -15.26 -17.71 -13.08
C ARG A 141 -16.19 -16.55 -13.04
N TYR A 142 -15.67 -15.40 -13.25
CA TYR A 142 -16.51 -14.23 -13.39
C TYR A 142 -15.94 -13.27 -14.42
N GLY A 143 -16.85 -12.60 -15.11
CA GLY A 143 -16.55 -11.53 -16.02
C GLY A 143 -17.72 -10.59 -16.09
N ALA A 144 -17.43 -9.31 -16.32
CA ALA A 144 -18.44 -8.29 -16.55
C ALA A 144 -17.91 -7.28 -17.56
N GLN A 145 -18.80 -6.72 -18.37
CA GLN A 145 -18.45 -5.58 -19.20
C GLN A 145 -18.21 -4.35 -18.31
N SER A 146 -19.04 -4.15 -17.29
CA SER A 146 -18.82 -3.11 -16.30
C SER A 146 -19.41 -3.46 -14.93
N LEU A 147 -18.77 -2.91 -13.88
CA LEU A 147 -19.34 -2.78 -12.55
C LEU A 147 -19.30 -1.30 -12.16
N GLY A 148 -20.35 -0.84 -11.51
CA GLY A 148 -20.44 0.54 -11.00
C GLY A 148 -20.79 0.56 -9.52
N LEU A 149 -20.39 1.63 -8.84
CA LEU A 149 -20.86 2.00 -7.51
C LEU A 149 -21.25 3.47 -7.55
N LYS A 150 -22.53 3.77 -7.31
CA LYS A 150 -23.05 5.13 -7.32
C LYS A 150 -23.64 5.48 -5.95
N LEU A 151 -23.31 6.64 -5.44
CA LEU A 151 -24.00 7.21 -4.29
C LEU A 151 -25.43 7.58 -4.72
N ARG A 152 -26.42 6.95 -4.08
CA ARG A 152 -27.84 7.22 -4.29
C ARG A 152 -28.35 8.26 -3.31
N LYS A 153 -28.02 8.11 -2.03
CA LYS A 153 -28.40 9.03 -0.96
C LYS A 153 -27.33 9.14 0.10
N LEU A 154 -27.22 10.33 0.66
CA LEU A 154 -26.41 10.61 1.85
C LEU A 154 -27.31 11.28 2.88
N LEU A 155 -27.44 10.68 4.06
CA LEU A 155 -28.13 11.27 5.19
C LEU A 155 -27.12 11.56 6.30
N LEU A 156 -27.23 12.76 6.87
CA LEU A 156 -26.48 13.15 8.06
C LEU A 156 -27.50 13.36 9.20
N ASP A 157 -27.40 12.60 10.25
CA ASP A 157 -28.34 12.61 11.38
C ASP A 157 -29.81 12.44 10.94
N GLY A 158 -30.05 11.59 9.95
CA GLY A 158 -31.36 11.33 9.37
C GLY A 158 -31.86 12.39 8.39
N ILE A 159 -31.12 13.46 8.13
CA ILE A 159 -31.46 14.51 7.17
C ILE A 159 -30.80 14.16 5.84
N GLU A 160 -31.62 13.94 4.81
CA GLU A 160 -31.16 13.67 3.45
C GLU A 160 -30.52 14.93 2.83
N LEU A 161 -29.27 14.79 2.38
CA LEU A 161 -28.60 15.84 1.61
C LEU A 161 -29.04 15.76 0.14
N PRO A 162 -29.21 16.89 -0.55
CA PRO A 162 -29.55 16.89 -1.97
C PRO A 162 -28.41 16.27 -2.80
N GLU A 163 -28.73 15.65 -3.93
CA GLU A 163 -27.70 15.05 -4.84
C GLU A 163 -26.65 16.07 -5.29
N THR A 164 -27.00 17.35 -5.33
CA THR A 164 -26.08 18.44 -5.63
C THR A 164 -25.06 18.71 -4.53
N ALA A 165 -25.33 18.27 -3.30
CA ALA A 165 -24.41 18.42 -2.18
C ALA A 165 -23.35 17.30 -2.11
N ALA A 166 -23.69 16.10 -2.58
CA ALA A 166 -22.76 14.99 -2.67
C ALA A 166 -23.12 14.06 -3.82
N ASN A 167 -22.17 13.81 -4.70
CA ASN A 167 -22.28 12.83 -5.79
C ASN A 167 -20.98 12.04 -5.85
N SER A 168 -21.08 10.72 -5.93
CA SER A 168 -19.91 9.84 -6.03
C SER A 168 -20.23 8.67 -6.95
N MET A 169 -19.31 8.40 -7.86
CA MET A 169 -19.39 7.29 -8.79
C MET A 169 -18.02 6.62 -8.90
N LEU A 170 -18.02 5.30 -8.85
CA LEU A 170 -16.91 4.44 -9.23
C LEU A 170 -17.35 3.54 -10.37
N SER A 171 -16.56 3.39 -11.41
CA SER A 171 -16.79 2.45 -12.50
C SER A 171 -15.57 1.59 -12.74
N VAL A 172 -15.82 0.32 -13.08
CA VAL A 172 -14.79 -0.66 -13.44
C VAL A 172 -15.24 -1.33 -14.74
N SER A 173 -14.36 -1.41 -15.72
CA SER A 173 -14.69 -1.97 -17.03
C SER A 173 -13.88 -3.23 -17.36
N MET A 174 -14.49 -4.08 -18.18
CA MET A 174 -13.89 -5.30 -18.73
C MET A 174 -13.23 -6.20 -17.69
N ILE A 175 -13.99 -6.52 -16.65
CA ILE A 175 -13.52 -7.33 -15.54
C ILE A 175 -13.47 -8.79 -15.96
N ARG A 176 -12.36 -9.45 -15.70
CA ARG A 176 -12.20 -10.89 -15.83
C ARG A 176 -11.45 -11.42 -14.64
N GLY A 177 -11.96 -12.48 -14.06
CA GLY A 177 -11.32 -13.01 -12.89
C GLY A 177 -11.62 -14.47 -12.63
N SER A 178 -10.81 -15.01 -11.77
CA SER A 178 -10.89 -16.39 -11.40
C SER A 178 -10.30 -16.65 -10.01
N SER A 179 -10.89 -17.58 -9.22
CA SER A 179 -10.33 -18.03 -7.96
C SER A 179 -10.64 -19.50 -7.71
N ILE A 180 -9.75 -20.14 -7.03
CA ILE A 180 -9.89 -21.51 -6.51
C ILE A 180 -10.00 -21.38 -4.99
N GLN A 181 -10.99 -22.04 -4.42
CA GLN A 181 -11.17 -22.14 -2.98
C GLN A 181 -11.09 -23.61 -2.61
N GLY A 182 -10.09 -23.98 -1.81
CA GLY A 182 -9.93 -25.31 -1.23
C GLY A 182 -10.25 -25.27 0.27
N LYS A 183 -10.75 -26.38 0.82
CA LYS A 183 -11.07 -26.53 2.22
C LYS A 183 -10.06 -27.46 2.90
N SER A 184 -9.18 -26.85 3.68
CA SER A 184 -8.33 -27.53 4.68
C SER A 184 -8.58 -26.87 6.05
N THR A 185 -7.78 -27.14 7.05
CA THR A 185 -7.81 -26.40 8.34
C THR A 185 -7.59 -24.89 8.12
N LEU A 186 -6.80 -24.52 7.09
CA LEU A 186 -6.72 -23.18 6.53
C LEU A 186 -7.36 -23.20 5.15
N HIS A 187 -8.28 -22.27 4.87
CA HIS A 187 -8.92 -22.17 3.58
C HIS A 187 -7.96 -21.53 2.58
N GLN A 188 -7.68 -22.26 1.51
CA GLN A 188 -6.84 -21.79 0.42
C GLN A 188 -7.67 -20.94 -0.56
N PHE A 189 -7.14 -19.79 -0.91
CA PHE A 189 -7.66 -18.90 -1.94
C PHE A 189 -6.55 -18.57 -2.93
N ASN A 190 -6.80 -18.88 -4.19
CA ASN A 190 -5.95 -18.44 -5.29
C ASN A 190 -6.81 -17.56 -6.19
N GLN A 191 -6.39 -16.35 -6.47
CA GLN A 191 -7.17 -15.40 -7.25
C GLN A 191 -6.34 -14.79 -8.37
N VAL A 192 -6.95 -14.68 -9.53
CA VAL A 192 -6.46 -13.89 -10.67
C VAL A 192 -7.56 -12.90 -11.05
N LEU A 193 -7.22 -11.64 -11.18
CA LEU A 193 -8.13 -10.59 -11.63
C LEU A 193 -7.43 -9.73 -12.67
N SER A 194 -8.16 -9.35 -13.70
CA SER A 194 -7.77 -8.30 -14.63
C SER A 194 -8.96 -7.39 -14.93
N LEU A 195 -8.68 -6.12 -15.17
CA LEU A 195 -9.64 -5.12 -15.59
C LEU A 195 -8.95 -4.09 -16.49
N ASP A 196 -9.70 -3.51 -17.41
CA ASP A 196 -9.16 -2.55 -18.36
C ASP A 196 -9.09 -1.14 -17.77
N GLU A 197 -10.14 -0.71 -17.07
CA GLU A 197 -10.17 0.62 -16.45
C GLU A 197 -10.92 0.61 -15.12
N VAL A 198 -10.41 1.35 -14.14
CA VAL A 198 -11.13 1.85 -12.98
C VAL A 198 -11.19 3.36 -13.09
N ALA A 199 -12.38 3.95 -12.99
CA ALA A 199 -12.54 5.39 -12.92
C ALA A 199 -13.42 5.75 -11.72
N TYR A 200 -13.09 6.84 -11.04
CA TYR A 200 -13.90 7.38 -9.96
C TYR A 200 -14.02 8.89 -10.05
N GLU A 201 -15.17 9.39 -9.62
CA GLU A 201 -15.43 10.80 -9.47
C GLU A 201 -16.30 11.02 -8.23
N THR A 202 -15.92 11.98 -7.40
CA THR A 202 -16.65 12.38 -6.21
C THR A 202 -16.69 13.89 -6.12
N ASN A 203 -17.88 14.46 -6.03
CA ASN A 203 -18.13 15.86 -5.83
C ASN A 203 -18.86 16.05 -4.50
N ILE A 204 -18.32 16.89 -3.62
CA ILE A 204 -18.93 17.28 -2.36
C ILE A 204 -19.04 18.80 -2.35
N THR A 205 -20.27 19.32 -2.34
CA THR A 205 -20.55 20.74 -2.36
C THR A 205 -21.03 21.20 -0.99
N VAL A 206 -20.07 21.41 -0.09
CA VAL A 206 -20.34 22.08 1.19
C VAL A 206 -20.07 23.58 1.04
N PRO A 207 -20.84 24.48 1.70
CA PRO A 207 -20.81 25.92 1.41
C PRO A 207 -19.42 26.57 1.44
N ASP A 208 -18.57 26.18 2.39
CA ASP A 208 -17.27 26.82 2.61
C ASP A 208 -16.06 26.01 2.12
N ALA A 209 -16.29 24.80 1.64
CA ALA A 209 -15.21 23.90 1.21
C ALA A 209 -15.71 22.86 0.19
N PRO A 210 -16.12 23.25 -1.02
CA PRO A 210 -16.42 22.26 -2.05
C PRO A 210 -15.18 21.43 -2.38
N MET A 211 -15.37 20.14 -2.57
CA MET A 211 -14.28 19.18 -2.86
C MET A 211 -14.64 18.37 -4.11
N HIS A 212 -13.66 18.22 -4.97
CA HIS A 212 -13.74 17.34 -6.13
C HIS A 212 -12.57 16.36 -6.09
N PHE A 213 -12.88 15.08 -6.23
CA PHE A 213 -11.90 13.98 -6.38
C PHE A 213 -12.21 13.25 -7.68
N SER A 214 -11.19 12.98 -8.46
CA SER A 214 -11.35 12.13 -9.64
C SER A 214 -10.07 11.32 -9.89
N GLY A 215 -10.24 10.21 -10.60
CA GLY A 215 -9.06 9.44 -11.03
C GLY A 215 -9.41 8.29 -11.94
N LYS A 216 -8.37 7.79 -12.59
CA LYS A 216 -8.40 6.64 -13.49
C LYS A 216 -7.18 5.75 -13.26
N LEU A 217 -7.37 4.45 -13.44
CA LEU A 217 -6.33 3.44 -13.46
C LEU A 217 -6.62 2.49 -14.62
N SER A 218 -5.64 2.26 -15.47
CA SER A 218 -5.79 1.39 -16.65
C SER A 218 -5.05 0.07 -16.50
N ASN A 219 -5.52 -0.97 -17.19
CA ASN A 219 -4.84 -2.25 -17.34
C ASN A 219 -4.36 -2.84 -16.00
N PHE A 220 -5.22 -2.84 -15.00
CA PHE A 220 -4.87 -3.39 -13.70
C PHE A 220 -5.06 -4.91 -13.68
N SER A 221 -4.08 -5.60 -13.15
CA SER A 221 -4.20 -7.03 -12.88
C SER A 221 -3.48 -7.42 -11.60
N PHE A 222 -4.00 -8.45 -10.94
CA PHE A 222 -3.28 -9.06 -9.82
C PHE A 222 -3.47 -10.57 -9.76
N ILE A 223 -2.49 -11.22 -9.15
CA ILE A 223 -2.51 -12.62 -8.75
C ILE A 223 -2.28 -12.65 -7.26
N SER A 224 -3.16 -13.33 -6.53
CA SER A 224 -3.00 -13.52 -5.10
C SER A 224 -3.16 -14.97 -4.69
N ASN A 225 -2.38 -15.37 -3.69
CA ASN A 225 -2.50 -16.66 -3.01
C ASN A 225 -2.67 -16.37 -1.53
N ALA A 226 -3.63 -17.00 -0.88
CA ALA A 226 -3.85 -16.83 0.54
C ALA A 226 -4.28 -18.13 1.22
N LEU A 227 -3.83 -18.31 2.44
CA LEU A 227 -4.34 -19.29 3.39
C LEU A 227 -4.98 -18.54 4.55
N LEU A 228 -6.27 -18.77 4.80
CA LEU A 228 -7.03 -18.00 5.78
C LEU A 228 -7.71 -18.92 6.81
N PRO A 229 -7.62 -18.63 8.12
CA PRO A 229 -8.28 -19.37 9.18
C PRO A 229 -9.74 -18.93 9.33
N LEU A 230 -10.63 -19.36 8.43
CA LEU A 230 -12.04 -18.94 8.43
C LEU A 230 -12.86 -19.43 9.63
N SER A 231 -12.34 -20.35 10.43
CA SER A 231 -12.98 -20.83 11.67
C SER A 231 -12.68 -19.95 12.89
N VAL A 232 -11.83 -18.93 12.74
CA VAL A 232 -11.44 -18.02 13.81
C VAL A 232 -12.18 -16.70 13.64
N PRO A 233 -12.85 -16.17 14.69
CA PRO A 233 -13.47 -14.85 14.63
C PRO A 233 -12.45 -13.78 14.22
N TRP A 234 -12.90 -12.78 13.46
CA TRP A 234 -12.04 -11.66 13.08
C TRP A 234 -11.65 -10.84 14.31
N THR A 235 -10.42 -10.97 14.74
CA THR A 235 -9.81 -10.24 15.86
C THR A 235 -8.84 -9.16 15.40
N GLY A 236 -8.93 -8.77 14.12
CA GLY A 236 -8.01 -7.86 13.47
C GLY A 236 -6.90 -8.60 12.70
N PRO A 237 -6.09 -7.87 11.91
CA PRO A 237 -5.04 -8.45 11.07
C PRO A 237 -4.05 -9.31 11.86
N LEU A 238 -3.67 -8.88 13.05
CA LEU A 238 -2.68 -9.56 13.88
C LEU A 238 -3.20 -10.88 14.46
N GLY A 239 -4.46 -10.93 14.87
CA GLY A 239 -5.10 -12.17 15.33
C GLY A 239 -5.21 -13.20 14.20
N PHE A 240 -5.45 -12.74 12.96
CA PHE A 240 -5.48 -13.61 11.79
C PHE A 240 -4.09 -14.18 11.44
N LEU A 241 -3.03 -13.37 11.52
CA LEU A 241 -1.64 -13.84 11.36
C LEU A 241 -1.26 -14.87 12.43
N ALA A 242 -1.59 -14.58 13.69
CA ALA A 242 -1.36 -15.52 14.79
C ALA A 242 -2.12 -16.85 14.61
N ALA A 243 -3.29 -16.82 13.97
CA ALA A 243 -4.08 -18.00 13.63
C ALA A 243 -3.58 -18.73 12.36
N GLY A 244 -2.47 -18.28 11.75
CA GLY A 244 -1.84 -18.90 10.60
C GLY A 244 -2.25 -18.32 9.24
N ALA A 245 -2.88 -17.14 9.21
CA ALA A 245 -3.13 -16.45 7.95
C ALA A 245 -1.80 -16.10 7.28
N GLN A 246 -1.74 -16.34 5.98
CA GLN A 246 -0.60 -15.94 5.15
C GLN A 246 -1.06 -15.72 3.71
N GLY A 247 -0.32 -14.94 2.96
CA GLY A 247 -0.61 -14.73 1.54
C GLY A 247 0.38 -13.83 0.85
N ASP A 248 0.28 -13.86 -0.48
CA ASP A 248 0.99 -12.97 -1.37
C ASP A 248 0.06 -12.38 -2.41
N VAL A 249 0.39 -11.19 -2.84
CA VAL A 249 -0.28 -10.48 -3.94
C VAL A 249 0.80 -9.90 -4.84
N ASN A 250 0.73 -10.24 -6.12
CA ASN A 250 1.52 -9.61 -7.18
C ASN A 250 0.56 -8.82 -8.06
N TRP A 251 0.84 -7.55 -8.28
CA TRP A 251 -0.02 -6.68 -9.08
C TRP A 251 0.77 -5.87 -10.09
N GLN A 252 0.10 -5.47 -11.16
CA GLN A 252 0.61 -4.54 -12.16
C GLN A 252 -0.52 -3.64 -12.66
N SER A 253 -0.15 -2.46 -13.09
CA SER A 253 -1.06 -1.49 -13.68
C SER A 253 -0.41 -0.76 -14.86
N GLY A 254 -1.22 -0.29 -15.77
CA GLY A 254 -0.84 0.70 -16.75
C GLY A 254 -0.87 2.12 -16.15
N ALA A 255 -1.19 3.09 -16.99
CA ALA A 255 -1.27 4.48 -16.58
C ALA A 255 -2.32 4.72 -15.49
N SER A 256 -1.97 5.58 -14.53
CA SER A 256 -2.92 6.09 -13.55
C SER A 256 -2.88 7.61 -13.50
N GLN A 257 -4.02 8.19 -13.13
CA GLN A 257 -4.13 9.62 -12.83
C GLN A 257 -5.08 9.82 -11.66
N SER A 258 -4.80 10.81 -10.82
CA SER A 258 -5.72 11.26 -9.79
C SER A 258 -5.65 12.77 -9.67
N ALA A 259 -6.79 13.38 -9.34
CA ALA A 259 -6.90 14.80 -9.12
C ALA A 259 -7.77 15.08 -7.90
N PHE A 260 -7.42 16.13 -7.20
CA PHE A 260 -8.16 16.70 -6.09
C PHE A 260 -8.22 18.21 -6.24
N SER A 261 -9.38 18.80 -6.03
CA SER A 261 -9.50 20.25 -5.91
C SER A 261 -10.47 20.64 -4.80
N THR A 262 -10.16 21.75 -4.14
CA THR A 262 -11.04 22.36 -3.14
C THR A 262 -10.85 23.87 -3.12
N VAL A 263 -11.86 24.57 -2.58
CA VAL A 263 -11.75 25.99 -2.24
C VAL A 263 -12.05 26.14 -0.76
N LYS A 264 -11.07 26.57 0.02
CA LYS A 264 -11.21 26.77 1.48
C LYS A 264 -10.93 28.23 1.82
N ASN A 265 -11.89 28.92 2.45
CA ASN A 265 -11.79 30.34 2.77
C ASN A 265 -11.46 31.22 1.54
N GLY A 266 -12.06 30.91 0.38
CA GLY A 266 -11.81 31.58 -0.90
C GLY A 266 -10.47 31.25 -1.56
N LYS A 267 -9.64 30.40 -0.97
CA LYS A 267 -8.34 29.98 -1.53
C LYS A 267 -8.48 28.64 -2.21
N LYS A 268 -8.04 28.56 -3.46
CA LYS A 268 -8.05 27.34 -4.27
C LYS A 268 -6.84 26.48 -3.95
N ILE A 269 -7.07 25.16 -3.85
CA ILE A 269 -6.06 24.12 -3.77
C ILE A 269 -6.37 23.11 -4.87
N GLU A 270 -5.41 22.85 -5.75
CA GLU A 270 -5.48 21.78 -6.74
C GLU A 270 -4.24 20.88 -6.60
N TYR A 271 -4.47 19.59 -6.65
CA TYR A 271 -3.42 18.57 -6.66
C TYR A 271 -3.75 17.54 -7.72
N SER A 272 -2.75 17.13 -8.50
CA SER A 272 -2.89 15.98 -9.38
C SER A 272 -1.61 15.17 -9.44
N THR A 273 -1.78 13.89 -9.72
CA THR A 273 -0.68 12.96 -10.00
C THR A 273 -1.00 12.14 -11.23
N GLN A 274 0.06 11.78 -11.97
CA GLN A 274 0.01 10.82 -13.08
C GLN A 274 1.15 9.84 -12.94
N THR A 275 0.94 8.59 -13.36
CA THR A 275 2.00 7.59 -13.51
C THR A 275 1.80 6.86 -14.84
N ALA A 276 2.90 6.43 -15.47
CA ALA A 276 2.83 5.67 -16.71
C ALA A 276 2.54 4.18 -16.47
N ALA A 277 3.14 3.61 -15.43
CA ALA A 277 2.93 2.23 -15.01
C ALA A 277 3.27 2.03 -13.55
N GLY A 278 2.73 0.98 -12.96
CA GLY A 278 3.03 0.54 -11.61
C GLY A 278 3.03 -0.98 -11.49
N SER A 279 3.83 -1.50 -10.58
CA SER A 279 3.82 -2.92 -10.21
C SER A 279 4.26 -3.12 -8.78
N GLY A 280 3.91 -4.26 -8.21
CA GLY A 280 4.38 -4.57 -6.86
C GLY A 280 4.05 -5.98 -6.40
N THR A 281 4.72 -6.34 -5.32
CA THR A 281 4.52 -7.58 -4.58
C THR A 281 4.35 -7.25 -3.10
N VAL A 282 3.35 -7.85 -2.48
CA VAL A 282 3.19 -7.86 -1.02
C VAL A 282 3.08 -9.30 -0.60
N ALA A 283 3.90 -9.74 0.34
CA ALA A 283 3.77 -11.06 0.95
C ALA A 283 3.83 -10.92 2.48
N LEU A 284 2.96 -11.65 3.15
CA LEU A 284 2.86 -11.60 4.60
C LEU A 284 2.55 -13.00 5.15
N ASN A 285 3.33 -13.40 6.11
CA ASN A 285 3.06 -14.55 6.96
C ASN A 285 3.51 -14.21 8.40
N LYS A 286 3.44 -15.15 9.31
CA LYS A 286 3.85 -14.89 10.70
C LYS A 286 5.36 -14.69 10.87
N GLU A 287 6.17 -15.20 9.93
CA GLU A 287 7.64 -15.14 9.98
C GLU A 287 8.18 -13.83 9.42
N GLN A 288 7.55 -13.30 8.33
CA GLN A 288 8.09 -12.14 7.61
C GLN A 288 7.02 -11.33 6.88
N PHE A 289 7.36 -10.07 6.66
CA PHE A 289 6.69 -9.16 5.74
C PHE A 289 7.62 -8.79 4.59
N LEU A 290 7.14 -8.91 3.36
CA LEU A 290 7.82 -8.45 2.15
C LEU A 290 6.92 -7.43 1.44
N TYR A 291 7.50 -6.32 1.06
CA TYR A 291 6.93 -5.35 0.13
C TYR A 291 7.96 -5.03 -0.95
N ARG A 292 7.53 -4.99 -2.21
CA ARG A 292 8.27 -4.44 -3.34
C ARG A 292 7.31 -3.65 -4.19
N GLY A 293 7.69 -2.43 -4.56
CA GLY A 293 6.87 -1.57 -5.38
C GLY A 293 7.70 -0.78 -6.37
N GLU A 294 7.18 -0.63 -7.57
CA GLU A 294 7.77 0.18 -8.62
C GLU A 294 6.69 1.04 -9.28
N SER A 295 7.04 2.29 -9.58
CA SER A 295 6.24 3.20 -10.39
C SER A 295 7.14 3.94 -11.36
N SER A 296 6.66 4.16 -12.57
CA SER A 296 7.37 4.89 -13.62
C SER A 296 6.57 6.09 -14.13
N GLY A 297 7.28 7.12 -14.57
CA GLY A 297 6.68 8.32 -15.15
C GLY A 297 5.75 9.04 -14.17
N LEU A 298 6.20 9.20 -12.91
CA LEU A 298 5.45 9.94 -11.91
C LEU A 298 5.55 11.44 -12.19
N GLU A 299 4.41 12.08 -12.37
CA GLU A 299 4.26 13.53 -12.45
C GLU A 299 3.34 14.00 -11.34
N MET A 300 3.70 15.08 -10.67
CA MET A 300 2.94 15.71 -9.59
C MET A 300 2.76 17.19 -9.87
N PHE A 301 1.56 17.68 -9.67
CA PHE A 301 1.19 19.07 -9.80
C PHE A 301 0.46 19.52 -8.53
N LEU A 302 0.83 20.68 -8.01
CA LEU A 302 0.20 21.30 -6.84
C LEU A 302 0.05 22.81 -7.09
N LEU A 303 -1.20 23.29 -7.07
CA LEU A 303 -1.55 24.71 -7.08
C LEU A 303 -2.08 25.11 -5.71
N LEU A 304 -1.47 26.15 -5.15
CA LEU A 304 -1.92 26.79 -3.91
C LEU A 304 -2.06 28.29 -4.17
N ASP A 305 -3.24 28.88 -3.91
CA ASP A 305 -3.43 30.33 -4.08
C ASP A 305 -2.51 31.20 -3.20
N THR A 306 -1.80 30.59 -2.26
CA THR A 306 -0.77 31.24 -1.45
C THR A 306 0.57 31.37 -2.16
N LEU A 307 0.77 30.64 -3.26
CA LEU A 307 1.97 30.70 -4.08
C LEU A 307 1.67 31.39 -5.42
N PRO A 308 2.60 32.16 -5.95
CA PRO A 308 2.39 32.90 -7.21
C PRO A 308 2.40 31.98 -8.46
N PHE A 309 2.70 30.70 -8.30
CA PHE A 309 2.78 29.72 -9.40
C PHE A 309 2.55 28.28 -8.88
N PRO A 310 2.22 27.34 -9.76
CA PRO A 310 2.09 25.94 -9.39
C PRO A 310 3.46 25.29 -9.16
N ILE A 311 3.48 24.28 -8.30
CA ILE A 311 4.61 23.38 -8.09
C ILE A 311 4.42 22.18 -9.02
N SER A 312 5.39 21.91 -9.90
CA SER A 312 5.44 20.71 -10.72
C SER A 312 6.73 19.96 -10.47
N VAL A 313 6.60 18.65 -10.25
CA VAL A 313 7.72 17.73 -10.01
C VAL A 313 7.47 16.47 -10.82
N SER A 314 8.52 15.94 -11.47
CA SER A 314 8.46 14.63 -12.13
C SER A 314 9.59 13.72 -11.69
N LEU A 315 9.33 12.41 -11.73
CA LEU A 315 10.27 11.33 -11.44
C LEU A 315 10.14 10.27 -12.53
N SER A 316 11.25 9.87 -13.14
CA SER A 316 11.20 8.83 -14.17
C SER A 316 10.88 7.45 -13.57
N LYS A 317 11.37 7.18 -12.38
CA LYS A 317 11.17 5.91 -11.68
C LYS A 317 11.22 6.11 -10.16
N VAL A 318 10.34 5.40 -9.46
CA VAL A 318 10.33 5.25 -8.00
C VAL A 318 10.28 3.77 -7.68
N THR A 319 11.19 3.26 -6.85
CA THR A 319 11.08 1.92 -6.27
C THR A 319 11.14 1.98 -4.74
N ALA A 320 10.46 1.06 -4.09
CA ALA A 320 10.56 0.86 -2.65
C ALA A 320 10.51 -0.65 -2.34
N ASP A 321 11.47 -1.11 -1.58
CA ASP A 321 11.62 -2.50 -1.15
C ASP A 321 11.71 -2.55 0.37
N LEU A 322 11.03 -3.51 0.99
CA LEU A 322 11.08 -3.77 2.42
C LEU A 322 10.97 -5.27 2.69
N LEU A 323 11.94 -5.81 3.37
CA LEU A 323 11.91 -7.13 3.96
C LEU A 323 12.07 -7.00 5.47
N LEU A 324 11.10 -7.49 6.24
CA LEU A 324 11.12 -7.40 7.69
C LEU A 324 10.76 -8.75 8.31
N PRO A 325 11.65 -9.37 9.10
CA PRO A 325 11.29 -10.54 9.89
C PRO A 325 10.38 -10.14 11.05
N LEU A 326 9.43 -11.00 11.41
CA LEU A 326 8.35 -10.68 12.35
C LEU A 326 8.32 -11.60 13.57
N ALA A 327 8.65 -12.88 13.40
CA ALA A 327 8.60 -13.87 14.46
C ALA A 327 9.85 -13.87 15.33
N ALA A 328 9.69 -14.13 16.62
CA ALA A 328 10.81 -14.40 17.51
C ALA A 328 11.64 -15.59 17.01
N SER A 329 12.96 -15.40 16.89
CA SER A 329 13.89 -16.41 16.41
C SER A 329 15.14 -16.42 17.26
N PRO A 330 15.69 -17.60 17.61
CA PRO A 330 17.00 -17.71 18.24
C PRO A 330 18.15 -17.38 17.27
N GLN A 331 17.88 -17.39 15.97
CA GLN A 331 18.85 -17.07 14.92
C GLN A 331 18.61 -15.64 14.41
N ALA A 332 19.65 -15.03 13.86
CA ALA A 332 19.53 -13.75 13.19
C ALA A 332 18.87 -13.94 11.82
N GLU A 333 17.81 -13.17 11.57
CA GLU A 333 17.02 -13.21 10.36
C GLU A 333 17.35 -12.01 9.46
N PRO A 334 17.30 -12.18 8.13
CA PRO A 334 17.60 -11.10 7.20
C PRO A 334 16.53 -10.02 7.21
N PHE A 335 16.93 -8.76 7.11
CA PHE A 335 16.08 -7.63 6.78
C PHE A 335 16.66 -6.82 5.63
N GLY A 336 15.83 -6.03 4.97
CA GLY A 336 16.27 -5.16 3.89
C GLY A 336 15.34 -3.98 3.69
N PHE A 337 15.90 -2.87 3.27
CA PHE A 337 15.19 -1.66 2.88
C PHE A 337 15.86 -1.06 1.66
N GLY A 338 15.07 -0.77 0.62
CA GLY A 338 15.53 -0.12 -0.59
C GLY A 338 14.60 1.02 -0.99
N ILE A 339 15.17 2.11 -1.47
CA ILE A 339 14.44 3.20 -2.12
C ILE A 339 15.26 3.73 -3.28
N LEU A 340 14.59 3.98 -4.40
CA LEU A 340 15.16 4.64 -5.58
C LEU A 340 14.20 5.73 -6.03
N LEU A 341 14.71 6.95 -6.15
CA LEU A 341 14.07 8.09 -6.80
C LEU A 341 14.95 8.50 -7.97
N SER A 342 14.53 8.24 -9.21
CA SER A 342 15.33 8.50 -10.39
C SER A 342 14.84 9.73 -11.14
N ASN A 343 15.79 10.57 -11.50
CA ASN A 343 15.59 11.72 -12.39
C ASN A 343 14.44 12.62 -11.88
N LEU A 344 14.54 13.06 -10.63
CA LEU A 344 13.68 14.10 -10.10
C LEU A 344 13.94 15.41 -10.84
N VAL A 345 12.94 15.92 -11.52
CA VAL A 345 12.95 17.22 -12.20
C VAL A 345 11.93 18.14 -11.54
N MET A 346 12.36 19.33 -11.21
CA MET A 346 11.51 20.41 -10.69
C MET A 346 11.27 21.45 -11.75
N SER A 347 10.10 22.12 -11.75
CA SER A 347 9.80 23.21 -12.67
C SER A 347 10.76 24.41 -12.48
N ASP A 348 11.04 25.14 -13.54
CA ASP A 348 11.87 26.35 -13.49
C ASP A 348 11.31 27.40 -12.54
N MET A 349 10.00 27.48 -12.42
CA MET A 349 9.33 28.37 -11.47
C MET A 349 9.68 28.01 -10.02
N LEU A 350 9.76 26.71 -9.69
CA LEU A 350 10.16 26.27 -8.36
C LEU A 350 11.63 26.57 -8.11
N TRP A 351 12.50 26.36 -9.12
CA TRP A 351 13.90 26.75 -9.06
C TRP A 351 14.07 28.23 -8.82
N SER A 352 13.30 29.10 -9.47
CA SER A 352 13.41 30.55 -9.35
C SER A 352 13.16 31.11 -7.93
N LEU A 353 12.55 30.31 -7.01
CA LEU A 353 12.37 30.72 -5.61
C LEU A 353 13.69 30.89 -4.86
N PHE A 354 14.71 30.13 -5.22
CA PHE A 354 16.01 30.12 -4.52
C PHE A 354 17.20 30.30 -5.45
N ASP A 355 17.02 30.14 -6.76
CA ASP A 355 18.08 30.33 -7.78
C ASP A 355 17.55 31.13 -8.96
N ALA A 356 17.19 32.37 -8.76
CA ALA A 356 16.67 33.28 -9.78
C ALA A 356 17.69 33.64 -10.87
N ASN A 357 18.98 33.37 -10.67
CA ASN A 357 20.08 33.71 -11.58
C ASN A 357 20.65 32.51 -12.35
N ASP A 358 19.98 31.34 -12.29
CA ASP A 358 20.41 30.10 -12.96
C ASP A 358 21.86 29.68 -12.65
N ILE A 359 22.26 29.79 -11.37
CA ILE A 359 23.62 29.45 -10.92
C ILE A 359 23.75 27.94 -10.69
N MET A 360 22.68 27.30 -10.22
CA MET A 360 22.65 25.85 -10.00
C MET A 360 22.37 25.12 -11.31
N PRO A 361 23.15 24.08 -11.66
CA PRO A 361 22.80 23.16 -12.73
C PRO A 361 21.45 22.51 -12.46
N ARG A 362 20.63 22.37 -13.50
CA ARG A 362 19.26 21.84 -13.42
C ARG A 362 19.16 20.41 -13.91
N ASP A 363 20.28 19.69 -13.88
CA ASP A 363 20.29 18.26 -14.16
C ASP A 363 19.42 17.50 -13.16
N PRO A 364 18.73 16.43 -13.62
CA PRO A 364 17.84 15.65 -12.78
C PRO A 364 18.51 15.10 -11.52
N LEU A 365 17.85 15.20 -10.39
CA LEU A 365 18.33 14.64 -9.11
C LEU A 365 17.97 13.16 -9.03
N SER A 366 18.87 12.35 -8.51
CA SER A 366 18.57 10.93 -8.22
C SER A 366 19.08 10.54 -6.84
N VAL A 367 18.30 9.71 -6.14
CA VAL A 367 18.65 9.14 -4.83
C VAL A 367 18.41 7.64 -4.88
N ALA A 368 19.41 6.87 -4.50
CA ALA A 368 19.29 5.44 -4.26
C ALA A 368 19.85 5.09 -2.89
N LEU A 369 19.14 4.28 -2.14
CA LEU A 369 19.57 3.73 -0.86
C LEU A 369 19.12 2.27 -0.79
N ASP A 370 20.07 1.35 -0.68
CA ASP A 370 19.84 -0.07 -0.42
C ASP A 370 20.58 -0.44 0.85
N ILE A 371 19.83 -0.89 1.83
CA ILE A 371 20.33 -1.36 3.13
C ILE A 371 19.89 -2.80 3.31
N SER A 372 20.81 -3.64 3.73
CA SER A 372 20.52 -5.00 4.17
C SER A 372 21.21 -5.31 5.50
N GLY A 373 20.82 -6.41 6.12
CA GLY A 373 21.44 -6.83 7.35
C GLY A 373 20.77 -8.03 7.97
N THR A 374 21.16 -8.32 9.21
CA THR A 374 20.55 -9.37 10.00
C THR A 374 20.19 -8.82 11.38
N LEU A 375 19.03 -9.23 11.88
CA LEU A 375 18.59 -8.89 13.22
C LEU A 375 17.95 -10.12 13.89
N LYS A 376 18.06 -10.17 15.20
CA LYS A 376 17.45 -11.21 16.01
C LYS A 376 16.18 -10.65 16.65
N ILE A 377 15.07 -11.32 16.41
CA ILE A 377 13.77 -10.95 17.00
C ILE A 377 13.64 -11.65 18.36
N LEU A 378 13.52 -10.86 19.42
CA LEU A 378 13.41 -11.37 20.80
C LEU A 378 11.97 -11.67 21.22
N SER A 379 11.01 -11.04 20.55
CA SER A 379 9.57 -11.25 20.78
C SER A 379 8.81 -11.00 19.49
N ASP A 380 7.79 -11.80 19.21
CA ASP A 380 6.96 -11.64 18.01
C ASP A 380 6.48 -10.19 17.87
N LEU A 381 6.88 -9.50 16.81
CA LEU A 381 6.65 -8.05 16.66
C LEU A 381 5.16 -7.70 16.61
N PHE A 382 4.34 -8.60 16.11
CA PHE A 382 2.90 -8.41 16.01
C PHE A 382 2.09 -9.10 17.11
N SER A 383 2.72 -9.57 18.20
CA SER A 383 1.96 -10.05 19.34
C SER A 383 1.31 -8.87 20.09
N PRO A 384 0.08 -8.99 20.62
CA PRO A 384 -0.56 -7.94 21.40
C PRO A 384 0.28 -7.44 22.58
N ASP A 385 0.99 -8.36 23.24
CA ASP A 385 1.89 -8.05 24.35
C ASP A 385 3.08 -7.18 23.93
N THR A 386 3.67 -7.45 22.77
CA THR A 386 4.79 -6.67 22.22
C THR A 386 4.31 -5.29 21.80
N LEU A 387 3.16 -5.20 21.13
CA LEU A 387 2.60 -3.91 20.69
C LEU A 387 2.30 -2.97 21.85
N THR A 388 1.79 -3.49 22.98
CA THR A 388 1.56 -2.67 24.17
C THR A 388 2.85 -2.15 24.81
N LYS A 389 3.96 -2.89 24.67
CA LYS A 389 5.26 -2.53 25.20
C LYS A 389 6.01 -1.50 24.33
N PHE A 390 5.67 -1.34 23.05
CA PHE A 390 6.27 -0.32 22.18
C PHE A 390 6.07 1.13 22.66
N VAL A 391 5.11 1.37 23.55
CA VAL A 391 4.92 2.67 24.22
C VAL A 391 6.14 3.03 25.10
N ASN A 392 6.91 2.03 25.54
CA ASN A 392 8.12 2.26 26.33
C ASN A 392 9.35 2.38 25.40
N PRO A 393 9.99 3.56 25.29
CA PRO A 393 11.14 3.77 24.40
C PRO A 393 12.38 2.93 24.75
N LYS A 394 12.42 2.33 25.95
CA LYS A 394 13.51 1.43 26.38
C LYS A 394 13.27 -0.03 26.00
N TYR A 395 12.07 -0.34 25.51
CA TYR A 395 11.76 -1.72 25.10
C TYR A 395 12.19 -1.93 23.63
N MET A 396 13.24 -2.74 23.47
CA MET A 396 13.77 -3.14 22.16
C MET A 396 13.52 -4.62 21.96
N PRO A 397 12.51 -5.03 21.18
CA PRO A 397 12.19 -6.43 20.94
C PRO A 397 13.11 -7.10 19.90
N LEU A 398 14.21 -6.46 19.54
CA LEU A 398 15.17 -6.95 18.55
C LEU A 398 16.61 -6.56 18.91
N GLU A 399 17.56 -7.35 18.42
CA GLU A 399 19.01 -7.10 18.46
C GLU A 399 19.53 -7.01 17.02
N LEU A 400 20.22 -5.93 16.69
CA LEU A 400 20.86 -5.75 15.40
C LEU A 400 22.20 -6.49 15.40
N GLU A 401 22.37 -7.46 14.49
CA GLU A 401 23.60 -8.25 14.36
C GLU A 401 24.52 -7.71 13.26
N SER A 402 23.94 -7.29 12.13
CA SER A 402 24.69 -6.68 11.04
C SER A 402 23.84 -5.65 10.29
N LEU A 403 24.51 -4.65 9.71
CA LEU A 403 23.95 -3.66 8.83
C LEU A 403 24.92 -3.42 7.68
N SER A 404 24.45 -3.48 6.45
CA SER A 404 25.20 -3.15 5.24
C SER A 404 24.51 -2.01 4.51
N VAL A 405 25.27 -1.04 4.06
CA VAL A 405 24.88 -0.08 3.03
C VAL A 405 25.36 -0.68 1.71
N ASP A 406 24.49 -1.38 1.02
CA ASP A 406 24.81 -2.06 -0.23
C ASP A 406 24.95 -1.07 -1.38
N ARG A 407 24.18 0.02 -1.29
CA ARG A 407 24.26 1.17 -2.17
C ARG A 407 23.71 2.41 -1.48
N PHE A 408 24.43 3.48 -1.53
CA PHE A 408 23.93 4.84 -1.35
C PHE A 408 24.46 5.69 -2.48
N GLU A 409 23.57 6.32 -3.22
CA GLU A 409 23.89 7.23 -4.32
C GLU A 409 22.99 8.44 -4.27
N LEU A 410 23.58 9.62 -4.34
CA LEU A 410 22.91 10.89 -4.53
C LEU A 410 23.59 11.60 -5.69
N SER A 411 22.86 12.02 -6.69
CA SER A 411 23.41 12.73 -7.84
C SER A 411 22.50 13.86 -8.29
N GLY A 412 23.09 14.93 -8.82
CA GLY A 412 22.45 16.11 -9.38
C GLY A 412 23.23 17.39 -9.06
N ALA A 413 22.93 18.47 -9.75
CA ALA A 413 23.61 19.76 -9.62
C ALA A 413 25.13 19.64 -9.79
N ASP A 414 25.61 18.89 -10.82
CA ASP A 414 27.03 18.55 -11.07
C ASP A 414 27.73 17.92 -9.86
N THR A 415 27.00 17.26 -8.98
CA THR A 415 27.54 16.67 -7.75
C THR A 415 27.08 15.23 -7.63
N SER A 416 27.94 14.36 -7.15
CA SER A 416 27.55 13.00 -6.78
C SER A 416 28.21 12.58 -5.47
N LEU A 417 27.43 11.88 -4.63
CA LEU A 417 27.89 11.23 -3.42
C LEU A 417 27.50 9.76 -3.48
N SER A 418 28.46 8.87 -3.33
CA SER A 418 28.24 7.45 -3.24
C SER A 418 28.86 6.89 -1.96
N ALA A 419 28.23 5.87 -1.37
CA ALA A 419 28.78 5.16 -0.21
C ALA A 419 28.37 3.69 -0.21
N VAL A 420 29.30 2.85 0.24
CA VAL A 420 29.08 1.40 0.46
C VAL A 420 29.85 0.98 1.71
N GLY A 421 29.37 -0.07 2.39
CA GLY A 421 30.08 -0.59 3.54
C GLY A 421 29.18 -1.35 4.49
N GLY A 422 29.70 -1.74 5.65
CA GLY A 422 28.88 -2.47 6.60
C GLY A 422 29.50 -2.58 7.98
N PHE A 423 28.63 -2.91 8.92
CA PHE A 423 28.97 -3.10 10.33
C PHE A 423 28.35 -4.38 10.87
N THR A 424 29.07 -5.04 11.77
CA THR A 424 28.54 -6.00 12.71
C THR A 424 28.44 -5.37 14.09
N PHE A 425 27.53 -5.84 14.93
CA PHE A 425 27.23 -5.21 16.21
C PHE A 425 27.50 -6.17 17.37
N ASN A 426 28.20 -5.69 18.38
CA ASN A 426 28.37 -6.40 19.64
C ASN A 426 27.28 -5.96 20.63
N ASN A 427 26.19 -6.72 20.71
CA ASN A 427 25.04 -6.45 21.57
C ASN A 427 25.35 -6.58 23.07
N SER A 428 26.50 -7.17 23.46
CA SER A 428 26.94 -7.26 24.86
C SER A 428 27.71 -6.00 25.34
N ASP A 429 28.12 -5.12 24.43
CA ASP A 429 28.82 -3.85 24.72
C ASP A 429 27.95 -2.66 24.39
N LEU A 430 27.19 -2.23 25.37
CA LEU A 430 26.33 -1.03 25.30
C LEU A 430 26.99 0.20 25.94
N GLU A 431 28.15 0.06 26.60
CA GLU A 431 28.81 1.13 27.31
C GLU A 431 29.63 2.01 26.38
N THR A 432 30.37 1.42 25.44
CA THR A 432 31.28 2.13 24.52
C THR A 432 30.55 3.19 23.68
N PHE A 433 29.28 2.96 23.30
CA PHE A 433 28.44 3.85 22.47
C PHE A 433 27.16 4.30 23.18
N SER A 434 27.23 4.53 24.50
CA SER A 434 26.18 5.18 25.31
C SER A 434 24.78 4.54 25.18
N GLY A 435 24.71 3.20 25.25
CA GLY A 435 23.47 2.44 25.18
C GLY A 435 23.19 1.85 23.79
N PHE A 436 24.06 2.10 22.81
CA PHE A 436 23.99 1.49 21.49
C PHE A 436 24.99 0.31 21.38
N PRO A 437 24.64 -0.80 20.73
CA PRO A 437 25.57 -1.90 20.50
C PRO A 437 26.82 -1.43 19.77
N ARG A 438 27.99 -1.87 20.23
CA ARG A 438 29.24 -1.45 19.61
C ARG A 438 29.36 -1.95 18.18
N PRO A 439 29.41 -1.03 17.17
CA PRO A 439 29.64 -1.39 15.78
C PRO A 439 31.10 -1.79 15.55
N LEU A 440 31.33 -2.65 14.58
CA LEU A 440 32.63 -3.01 14.04
C LEU A 440 32.51 -3.12 12.53
N GLY A 441 33.25 -2.31 11.80
CA GLY A 441 33.21 -2.30 10.33
C GLY A 441 33.62 -0.98 9.74
N LYS A 442 33.33 -0.78 8.45
CA LYS A 442 33.69 0.42 7.73
C LYS A 442 32.66 0.80 6.67
N ILE A 443 32.62 2.09 6.34
CA ILE A 443 31.94 2.66 5.18
C ILE A 443 32.97 3.39 4.34
N GLU A 444 32.95 3.15 3.04
CA GLU A 444 33.73 3.87 2.02
C GLU A 444 32.77 4.81 1.28
N ALA A 445 33.14 6.08 1.14
CA ALA A 445 32.32 7.04 0.41
C ALA A 445 33.19 7.90 -0.50
N LYS A 446 32.56 8.34 -1.60
CA LYS A 446 33.15 9.22 -2.61
C LYS A 446 32.23 10.39 -2.89
N LEU A 447 32.77 11.61 -2.80
CA LEU A 447 32.08 12.85 -3.17
C LEU A 447 32.78 13.48 -4.37
N ILE A 448 32.01 13.81 -5.42
CA ILE A 448 32.49 14.51 -6.62
C ILE A 448 31.74 15.83 -6.70
N GLY A 449 32.41 16.94 -7.00
CA GLY A 449 31.80 18.25 -7.18
C GLY A 449 31.40 18.97 -5.87
N GLY A 450 31.89 18.49 -4.72
CA GLY A 450 31.50 18.99 -3.42
C GLY A 450 31.88 20.43 -3.15
N HIS A 451 33.08 20.85 -3.54
CA HIS A 451 33.53 22.25 -3.39
C HIS A 451 32.73 23.17 -4.32
N GLY A 452 32.50 22.74 -5.57
CA GLY A 452 31.69 23.49 -6.54
C GLY A 452 30.27 23.69 -6.08
N LEU A 453 29.64 22.67 -5.46
CA LEU A 453 28.30 22.79 -4.86
C LEU A 453 28.28 23.83 -3.74
N LEU A 454 29.25 23.79 -2.82
CA LEU A 454 29.33 24.76 -1.73
C LEU A 454 29.47 26.20 -2.23
N ASP A 455 30.30 26.43 -3.27
CA ASP A 455 30.47 27.76 -3.87
C ASP A 455 29.17 28.28 -4.48
N ARG A 456 28.43 27.43 -5.19
CA ARG A 456 27.12 27.75 -5.76
C ARG A 456 26.09 28.06 -4.67
N LEU A 457 26.01 27.24 -3.61
CA LEU A 457 25.08 27.46 -2.49
C LEU A 457 25.35 28.79 -1.74
N ILE A 458 26.63 29.19 -1.61
CA ILE A 458 27.01 30.50 -1.08
C ILE A 458 26.53 31.60 -2.01
N THR A 459 26.78 31.44 -3.32
CA THR A 459 26.47 32.49 -4.31
C THR A 459 24.98 32.79 -4.41
N ILE A 460 24.12 31.77 -4.27
CA ILE A 460 22.65 31.94 -4.25
C ILE A 460 22.12 32.34 -2.85
N GLY A 461 22.98 32.44 -1.84
CA GLY A 461 22.59 32.86 -0.49
C GLY A 461 21.90 31.81 0.38
N LEU A 462 21.89 30.55 -0.04
CA LEU A 462 21.32 29.43 0.74
C LEU A 462 22.27 28.97 1.86
N LEU A 463 23.57 29.20 1.73
CA LEU A 463 24.57 28.83 2.72
C LEU A 463 25.40 30.05 3.13
N PRO A 464 25.37 30.48 4.39
CA PRO A 464 26.24 31.56 4.89
C PRO A 464 27.73 31.19 4.83
N ASN A 465 28.58 32.14 4.51
CA ASN A 465 30.05 31.92 4.38
C ASN A 465 30.70 31.28 5.60
N ASN A 466 30.28 31.64 6.82
CA ASN A 466 30.80 31.08 8.06
C ASN A 466 30.42 29.59 8.22
N GLU A 467 29.23 29.20 7.81
CA GLU A 467 28.77 27.77 7.82
C GLU A 467 29.51 26.99 6.76
N ALA A 468 29.64 27.55 5.56
CA ALA A 468 30.41 26.91 4.45
C ALA A 468 31.88 26.67 4.85
N MET A 469 32.51 27.57 5.59
CA MET A 469 33.86 27.36 6.12
C MET A 469 33.89 26.18 7.08
N GLY A 470 32.90 26.02 7.94
CA GLY A 470 32.76 24.87 8.83
C GLY A 470 32.64 23.56 8.06
N VAL A 471 31.80 23.53 6.99
CA VAL A 471 31.66 22.35 6.12
C VAL A 471 32.96 22.00 5.42
N ARG A 472 33.68 22.99 4.86
CA ARG A 472 34.99 22.75 4.23
C ARG A 472 36.03 22.21 5.20
N MET A 473 36.05 22.72 6.43
CA MET A 473 36.94 22.22 7.48
C MET A 473 36.60 20.74 7.83
N MET A 474 35.31 20.41 7.95
CA MET A 474 34.90 19.01 8.15
C MET A 474 35.29 18.14 6.96
N MET A 475 35.05 18.59 5.72
CA MET A 475 35.50 17.85 4.53
C MET A 475 36.98 17.58 4.60
N GLY A 476 37.83 18.60 4.87
CA GLY A 476 39.29 18.43 5.00
C GLY A 476 39.71 17.52 6.15
N MET A 477 38.90 17.35 7.21
CA MET A 477 39.19 16.47 8.33
C MET A 477 38.79 15.01 8.06
N PHE A 478 37.71 14.78 7.33
CA PHE A 478 37.14 13.44 7.13
C PHE A 478 37.46 12.82 5.77
N THR A 479 37.96 13.61 4.79
CA THR A 479 38.22 13.11 3.44
C THR A 479 39.68 13.26 3.04
N VAL A 480 40.08 12.57 1.98
CA VAL A 480 41.34 12.73 1.26
C VAL A 480 41.06 13.02 -0.20
N PRO A 481 41.95 13.75 -0.91
CA PRO A 481 41.81 13.96 -2.34
C PRO A 481 41.78 12.63 -3.10
N GLY A 482 40.77 12.44 -3.94
CA GLY A 482 40.66 11.32 -4.85
C GLY A 482 41.28 11.61 -6.21
N VAL A 483 41.05 10.74 -7.17
CA VAL A 483 41.55 10.90 -8.54
C VAL A 483 40.54 11.71 -9.38
N GLY A 484 40.93 12.92 -9.82
CA GLY A 484 40.09 13.83 -10.60
C GLY A 484 39.95 15.20 -9.94
N ASP A 485 39.30 16.12 -10.64
CA ASP A 485 39.00 17.45 -10.13
C ASP A 485 37.80 17.38 -9.17
N ASP A 486 37.91 18.05 -8.00
CA ASP A 486 36.90 18.11 -6.95
C ASP A 486 36.37 16.71 -6.53
N VAL A 487 37.30 15.74 -6.39
CA VAL A 487 37.01 14.38 -5.93
C VAL A 487 37.56 14.20 -4.52
N LEU A 488 36.68 13.75 -3.62
CA LEU A 488 37.02 13.48 -2.23
C LEU A 488 36.62 12.03 -1.89
N ASP A 489 37.58 11.27 -1.38
CA ASP A 489 37.36 9.90 -0.91
C ASP A 489 37.43 9.87 0.61
N THR A 490 36.65 9.00 1.26
CA THR A 490 36.69 8.77 2.69
C THR A 490 36.45 7.30 3.03
N VAL A 491 37.17 6.83 4.06
CA VAL A 491 36.92 5.55 4.73
C VAL A 491 36.68 5.83 6.20
N LEU A 492 35.47 5.63 6.65
CA LEU A 492 35.09 5.73 8.06
C LEU A 492 35.05 4.33 8.67
N GLU A 493 35.84 4.09 9.72
CA GLU A 493 35.98 2.77 10.34
C GLU A 493 35.75 2.84 11.84
N VAL A 494 35.05 1.84 12.38
CA VAL A 494 35.01 1.55 13.82
C VAL A 494 35.78 0.26 14.08
N THR A 495 36.84 0.37 14.88
CA THR A 495 37.74 -0.75 15.17
C THR A 495 37.16 -1.65 16.27
N LYS A 496 37.81 -2.83 16.46
CA LYS A 496 37.51 -3.76 17.57
C LYS A 496 37.63 -3.12 18.96
N LYS A 497 38.40 -2.03 19.11
CA LYS A 497 38.56 -1.27 20.36
C LYS A 497 37.55 -0.14 20.52
N GLY A 498 36.57 -0.01 19.62
CA GLY A 498 35.61 1.07 19.64
C GLY A 498 36.18 2.44 19.21
N GLN A 499 37.35 2.46 18.58
CA GLN A 499 37.97 3.69 18.07
C GLN A 499 37.31 4.05 16.74
N PHE A 500 37.00 5.33 16.56
CA PHE A 500 36.51 5.85 15.30
C PHE A 500 37.67 6.45 14.50
N LEU A 501 37.85 5.91 13.27
CA LEU A 501 38.91 6.33 12.37
C LEU A 501 38.29 6.97 11.12
N ALA A 502 38.94 8.00 10.57
CA ALA A 502 38.71 8.49 9.21
C ALA A 502 40.03 8.38 8.42
N ASN A 503 40.00 7.67 7.33
CA ASN A 503 41.18 7.40 6.48
C ASN A 503 42.40 6.89 7.26
N GLY A 504 42.15 6.04 8.26
CA GLY A 504 43.17 5.48 9.16
C GLY A 504 43.61 6.41 10.31
N GLN A 505 43.16 7.66 10.35
CA GLN A 505 43.45 8.59 11.47
C GLN A 505 42.36 8.50 12.54
N ARG A 506 42.77 8.38 13.79
CA ARG A 506 41.85 8.32 14.92
C ARG A 506 41.22 9.69 15.20
N ILE A 507 39.88 9.74 15.23
CA ILE A 507 39.09 10.93 15.53
C ILE A 507 38.52 10.85 16.96
N ARG A 508 38.17 9.65 17.42
CA ARG A 508 37.65 9.39 18.77
C ARG A 508 38.25 8.10 19.35
#